data_0155478689707d3428f723df454933f4
#
_entry.id   0155478689707d3428f723df454933f4
#
_cell.length_a   1.000
_cell.length_b   1.000
_cell.length_c   1.000
_cell.angle_alpha   90.00
_cell.angle_beta   90.00
_cell.angle_gamma   90.00
#
_symmetry.space_group_name_H-M   'P 1'
#
loop_
_entity.id
_entity.type
_entity.pdbx_description
1 polymer ?
#
loop_
_entity_poly.entity_id
_entity_poly.type
_entity_poly.pdbx_seq_one_letter_code
_entity_poly.pdbx_strand_id
1 'polypeptide(L)'
;MRRDEFNINDKNSMDEILKVCEYGTLSLISEGKPYVVALNFVQYKNAIYFHGAKEGKKIEAIKSNPNAAFLVVKPYSFIPSYFSDTMAACPATQFFASVLLEGKLSFIEDGDKKADILNALMKKFQNEDSFEKIAYNKAMYTKMLDKTAIIELKIETQSCKIKVGQNLNEERKNKFLEKLKNRNSKIDNETIKVMEIYKK
;
A
#
# COMPACT_ATOMS: atom_id res chain seq x y z
N MET A 1 -16.25 8.64 2.41
CA MET A 1 -15.66 9.14 1.11
C MET A 1 -16.73 9.94 0.38
N ARG A 2 -16.38 11.00 -0.41
CA ARG A 2 -17.39 11.86 -1.11
C ARG A 2 -18.15 11.12 -2.23
N ARG A 3 -17.53 10.12 -2.86
CA ARG A 3 -18.09 9.34 -3.97
C ARG A 3 -18.14 7.88 -3.57
N ASP A 4 -19.32 7.42 -3.22
CA ASP A 4 -19.54 6.06 -2.68
C ASP A 4 -19.28 4.97 -3.72
N GLU A 5 -19.44 5.28 -5.03
CA GLU A 5 -19.16 4.33 -6.10
C GLU A 5 -17.71 3.84 -6.15
N PHE A 6 -16.77 4.58 -5.53
CA PHE A 6 -15.35 4.20 -5.45
C PHE A 6 -14.94 3.65 -4.08
N ASN A 7 -15.86 3.67 -3.11
CA ASN A 7 -15.60 3.15 -1.78
C ASN A 7 -15.69 1.63 -1.76
N ILE A 8 -14.65 0.97 -1.29
CA ILE A 8 -14.56 -0.48 -1.21
C ILE A 8 -14.45 -0.86 0.25
N ASN A 9 -15.45 -1.60 0.75
CA ASN A 9 -15.49 -2.08 2.14
C ASN A 9 -15.04 -3.55 2.25
N ASP A 10 -14.69 -4.18 1.12
CA ASP A 10 -14.22 -5.54 1.08
C ASP A 10 -12.78 -5.66 1.56
N LYS A 11 -12.59 -6.44 2.63
CA LYS A 11 -11.27 -6.66 3.24
C LYS A 11 -10.31 -7.37 2.29
N ASN A 12 -10.78 -8.31 1.48
CA ASN A 12 -9.92 -9.07 0.57
C ASN A 12 -9.30 -8.15 -0.50
N SER A 13 -10.07 -7.20 -1.02
CA SER A 13 -9.57 -6.19 -1.97
C SER A 13 -8.50 -5.29 -1.33
N MET A 14 -8.67 -4.89 -0.07
CA MET A 14 -7.66 -4.13 0.67
C MET A 14 -6.38 -4.94 0.87
N ASP A 15 -6.52 -6.18 1.32
CA ASP A 15 -5.39 -7.08 1.58
C ASP A 15 -4.59 -7.37 0.30
N GLU A 16 -5.25 -7.55 -0.85
CA GLU A 16 -4.58 -7.73 -2.14
C GLU A 16 -3.80 -6.48 -2.58
N ILE A 17 -4.35 -5.27 -2.38
CA ILE A 17 -3.62 -4.03 -2.66
C ILE A 17 -2.38 -3.91 -1.78
N LEU A 18 -2.53 -4.17 -0.47
CA LEU A 18 -1.42 -4.13 0.49
C LEU A 18 -0.34 -5.17 0.18
N LYS A 19 -0.74 -6.35 -0.30
CA LYS A 19 0.17 -7.43 -0.66
C LYS A 19 1.02 -7.09 -1.87
N VAL A 20 0.43 -6.51 -2.93
CA VAL A 20 1.14 -6.25 -4.19
C VAL A 20 1.94 -4.96 -4.20
N CYS A 21 1.64 -4.02 -3.31
CA CYS A 21 2.37 -2.76 -3.22
C CYS A 21 3.63 -2.92 -2.38
N GLU A 22 4.77 -2.49 -2.92
CA GLU A 22 6.08 -2.59 -2.27
C GLU A 22 6.32 -1.47 -1.28
N TYR A 23 5.77 -0.28 -1.55
CA TYR A 23 5.96 0.93 -0.78
C TYR A 23 4.63 1.48 -0.29
N GLY A 24 4.67 2.10 0.87
CA GLY A 24 3.63 2.98 1.34
C GLY A 24 4.24 4.25 1.93
N THR A 25 3.40 5.22 2.18
CA THR A 25 3.77 6.52 2.72
C THR A 25 3.26 6.63 4.15
N LEU A 26 4.19 6.70 5.10
CA LEU A 26 3.90 6.93 6.52
C LEU A 26 3.88 8.42 6.81
N SER A 27 2.76 8.92 7.31
CA SER A 27 2.55 10.30 7.72
C SER A 27 2.56 10.40 9.24
N LEU A 28 3.38 11.31 9.76
CA LEU A 28 3.64 11.54 11.18
C LEU A 28 3.56 13.04 11.49
N ILE A 29 3.55 13.38 12.76
CA ILE A 29 3.78 14.74 13.25
C ILE A 29 5.16 14.79 13.92
N SER A 30 6.01 15.69 13.46
CA SER A 30 7.33 15.97 14.03
C SER A 30 7.43 17.45 14.35
N GLU A 31 7.65 17.78 15.63
CA GLU A 31 7.74 19.19 16.08
C GLU A 31 6.53 20.05 15.68
N GLY A 32 5.32 19.45 15.78
CA GLY A 32 4.06 20.09 15.40
C GLY A 32 3.84 20.25 13.90
N LYS A 33 4.73 19.72 13.06
CA LYS A 33 4.64 19.79 11.58
C LYS A 33 4.41 18.44 10.96
N PRO A 34 3.69 18.35 9.82
CA PRO A 34 3.59 17.13 9.06
C PRO A 34 4.98 16.64 8.63
N TYR A 35 5.23 15.35 8.84
CA TYR A 35 6.42 14.65 8.38
C TYR A 35 6.03 13.36 7.67
N VAL A 36 6.53 13.17 6.47
CA VAL A 36 6.14 12.07 5.59
C VAL A 36 7.37 11.31 5.14
N VAL A 37 7.29 9.97 5.15
CA VAL A 37 8.39 9.11 4.71
C VAL A 37 7.85 7.89 3.96
N ALA A 38 8.49 7.56 2.82
CA ALA A 38 8.21 6.33 2.08
C ALA A 38 8.94 5.15 2.73
N LEU A 39 8.26 4.03 2.89
CA LEU A 39 8.80 2.82 3.53
C LEU A 39 8.34 1.56 2.81
N ASN A 40 9.22 0.55 2.71
CA ASN A 40 8.78 -0.82 2.52
C ASN A 40 8.03 -1.30 3.75
N PHE A 41 7.05 -2.14 3.54
CA PHE A 41 6.19 -2.63 4.62
C PHE A 41 5.74 -4.07 4.39
N VAL A 42 5.26 -4.68 5.43
CA VAL A 42 4.54 -5.94 5.36
C VAL A 42 3.27 -5.87 6.20
N GLN A 43 2.18 -6.42 5.67
CA GLN A 43 1.01 -6.76 6.47
C GLN A 43 1.25 -8.14 7.07
N TYR A 44 1.25 -8.23 8.39
CA TYR A 44 1.39 -9.47 9.13
C TYR A 44 0.32 -9.55 10.21
N LYS A 45 -0.47 -10.63 10.19
CA LYS A 45 -1.70 -10.72 10.99
C LYS A 45 -2.63 -9.55 10.67
N ASN A 46 -2.97 -8.70 11.62
CA ASN A 46 -3.91 -7.57 11.45
C ASN A 46 -3.22 -6.20 11.62
N ALA A 47 -1.94 -6.10 11.36
CA ALA A 47 -1.16 -4.87 11.50
C ALA A 47 -0.19 -4.68 10.33
N ILE A 48 0.30 -3.46 10.17
CA ILE A 48 1.36 -3.12 9.23
C ILE A 48 2.67 -2.96 10.00
N TYR A 49 3.73 -3.50 9.43
CA TYR A 49 5.06 -3.44 10.05
C TYR A 49 6.07 -2.82 9.11
N PHE A 50 6.96 -2.04 9.71
CA PHE A 50 8.11 -1.42 9.08
C PHE A 50 9.38 -1.76 9.84
N HIS A 51 10.52 -1.67 9.19
CA HIS A 51 11.80 -1.77 9.86
C HIS A 51 12.68 -0.53 9.59
N GLY A 52 13.69 -0.32 10.42
CA GLY A 52 14.64 0.77 10.25
C GLY A 52 15.66 0.86 11.38
N ALA A 53 16.44 1.94 11.39
CA ALA A 53 17.32 2.26 12.50
C ALA A 53 16.51 2.60 13.77
N LYS A 54 17.14 2.43 14.94
CA LYS A 54 16.57 2.76 16.26
C LYS A 54 16.65 4.25 16.62
N GLU A 55 17.18 5.08 15.74
CA GLU A 55 17.41 6.51 15.95
C GLU A 55 17.02 7.33 14.72
N GLY A 56 16.99 8.65 14.87
CA GLY A 56 16.67 9.62 13.84
C GLY A 56 15.23 10.11 13.87
N LYS A 57 14.96 11.11 13.03
CA LYS A 57 13.73 11.93 13.05
C LYS A 57 12.43 11.12 13.11
N LYS A 58 12.36 10.01 12.37
CA LYS A 58 11.19 9.13 12.38
C LYS A 58 10.93 8.54 13.77
N ILE A 59 11.98 8.05 14.44
CA ILE A 59 11.88 7.44 15.77
C ILE A 59 11.48 8.49 16.81
N GLU A 60 12.05 9.67 16.74
CA GLU A 60 11.73 10.80 17.65
C GLU A 60 10.27 11.25 17.46
N ALA A 61 9.83 11.36 16.21
CA ALA A 61 8.44 11.70 15.90
C ALA A 61 7.46 10.66 16.47
N ILE A 62 7.73 9.35 16.31
CA ILE A 62 6.90 8.27 16.85
C ILE A 62 6.86 8.31 18.39
N LYS A 63 8.00 8.54 19.04
CA LYS A 63 8.07 8.64 20.51
C LYS A 63 7.29 9.83 21.04
N SER A 64 7.32 10.95 20.32
CA SER A 64 6.60 12.17 20.69
C SER A 64 5.09 12.06 20.43
N ASN A 65 4.70 11.48 19.30
CA ASN A 65 3.29 11.31 18.92
C ASN A 65 3.13 10.01 18.11
N PRO A 66 2.53 8.97 18.68
CA PRO A 66 2.38 7.67 17.99
C PRO A 66 1.25 7.65 16.96
N ASN A 67 0.40 8.68 16.89
CA ASN A 67 -0.69 8.70 15.88
C ASN A 67 -0.10 8.84 14.48
N ALA A 68 -0.57 8.02 13.58
CA ALA A 68 -0.06 7.96 12.22
C ALA A 68 -1.14 7.60 11.20
N ALA A 69 -0.90 8.04 9.97
CA ALA A 69 -1.62 7.55 8.80
C ALA A 69 -0.62 6.89 7.85
N PHE A 70 -1.05 5.78 7.23
CA PHE A 70 -0.27 5.05 6.25
C PHE A 70 -1.06 4.89 4.96
N LEU A 71 -0.54 5.45 3.87
CA LEU A 71 -1.17 5.42 2.56
C LEU A 71 -0.40 4.50 1.61
N VAL A 72 -1.13 3.59 0.98
CA VAL A 72 -0.63 2.78 -0.13
C VAL A 72 -1.43 3.12 -1.38
N VAL A 73 -0.76 3.28 -2.50
CA VAL A 73 -1.39 3.56 -3.80
C VAL A 73 -0.88 2.57 -4.85
N LYS A 74 -1.82 1.87 -5.49
CA LYS A 74 -1.56 1.06 -6.68
C LYS A 74 -2.04 1.83 -7.91
N PRO A 75 -1.14 2.27 -8.78
CA PRO A 75 -1.53 2.90 -10.03
C PRO A 75 -2.14 1.86 -10.98
N TYR A 76 -3.13 2.31 -11.75
CA TYR A 76 -3.65 1.65 -12.94
C TYR A 76 -3.46 2.56 -14.15
N SER A 77 -4.11 2.30 -15.26
CA SER A 77 -3.92 3.06 -16.48
C SER A 77 -4.31 4.53 -16.34
N PHE A 78 -3.51 5.40 -16.92
CA PHE A 78 -3.96 6.74 -17.28
C PHE A 78 -4.89 6.65 -18.49
N ILE A 79 -6.05 7.27 -18.38
CA ILE A 79 -7.07 7.36 -19.43
C ILE A 79 -6.95 8.75 -20.09
N PRO A 80 -6.39 8.82 -21.30
CA PRO A 80 -6.28 10.09 -22.01
C PRO A 80 -7.64 10.66 -22.42
N SER A 81 -7.73 11.96 -22.63
CA SER A 81 -8.96 12.63 -23.01
C SER A 81 -9.55 12.11 -24.32
N TYR A 82 -8.69 11.77 -25.28
CA TYR A 82 -9.11 11.24 -26.60
C TYR A 82 -9.77 9.85 -26.53
N PHE A 83 -9.74 9.15 -25.38
CA PHE A 83 -10.56 7.96 -25.16
C PHE A 83 -12.06 8.30 -25.13
N SER A 84 -12.40 9.55 -24.85
CA SER A 84 -13.78 10.06 -24.85
C SER A 84 -14.18 10.78 -26.16
N ASP A 85 -13.40 10.62 -27.23
CA ASP A 85 -13.61 11.23 -28.56
C ASP A 85 -13.87 12.75 -28.50
N THR A 86 -13.09 13.44 -27.70
CA THR A 86 -13.18 14.88 -27.54
C THR A 86 -11.80 15.53 -27.64
N MET A 87 -11.77 16.75 -28.16
CA MET A 87 -10.58 17.61 -28.13
C MET A 87 -10.38 18.26 -26.76
N ALA A 88 -11.37 18.22 -25.88
CA ALA A 88 -11.26 18.75 -24.52
C ALA A 88 -10.36 17.87 -23.66
N ALA A 89 -9.52 18.50 -22.82
CA ALA A 89 -8.63 17.77 -21.91
C ALA A 89 -9.36 17.21 -20.67
N CYS A 90 -10.48 17.78 -20.26
CA CYS A 90 -11.19 17.46 -19.02
C CYS A 90 -11.55 15.99 -18.80
N PRO A 91 -11.81 15.14 -19.82
CA PRO A 91 -12.10 13.73 -19.62
C PRO A 91 -10.87 12.88 -19.22
N ALA A 92 -9.66 13.42 -19.32
CA ALA A 92 -8.46 12.68 -18.89
C ALA A 92 -8.53 12.35 -17.40
N THR A 93 -8.13 11.13 -17.04
CA THR A 93 -8.17 10.71 -15.64
C THR A 93 -7.18 9.59 -15.34
N GLN A 94 -6.65 9.57 -14.11
CA GLN A 94 -5.88 8.46 -13.59
C GLN A 94 -6.82 7.42 -12.95
N PHE A 95 -6.68 6.15 -13.35
CA PHE A 95 -7.24 5.02 -12.62
C PHE A 95 -6.22 4.55 -11.56
N PHE A 96 -6.71 4.21 -10.38
CA PHE A 96 -5.86 3.78 -9.27
C PHE A 96 -6.69 3.10 -8.18
N ALA A 97 -5.99 2.34 -7.33
CA ALA A 97 -6.49 1.93 -6.04
C ALA A 97 -5.65 2.56 -4.92
N SER A 98 -6.26 2.83 -3.76
CA SER A 98 -5.54 3.27 -2.57
C SER A 98 -6.16 2.71 -1.31
N VAL A 99 -5.30 2.38 -0.34
CA VAL A 99 -5.68 1.98 1.01
C VAL A 99 -5.07 2.99 1.97
N LEU A 100 -5.91 3.64 2.77
CA LEU A 100 -5.51 4.51 3.87
C LEU A 100 -5.80 3.78 5.18
N LEU A 101 -4.77 3.66 6.00
CA LEU A 101 -4.82 3.06 7.33
C LEU A 101 -4.43 4.12 8.35
N GLU A 102 -5.19 4.26 9.40
CA GLU A 102 -4.90 5.20 10.50
C GLU A 102 -4.86 4.43 11.81
N GLY A 103 -4.00 4.85 12.72
CA GLY A 103 -3.86 4.19 14.00
C GLY A 103 -2.64 4.65 14.79
N LYS A 104 -2.14 3.78 15.67
CA LYS A 104 -1.04 4.10 16.56
C LYS A 104 0.17 3.22 16.29
N LEU A 105 1.33 3.85 16.30
CA LEU A 105 2.62 3.19 16.17
C LEU A 105 3.15 2.75 17.53
N SER A 106 3.78 1.58 17.55
CA SER A 106 4.53 1.07 18.69
C SER A 106 5.79 0.33 18.24
N PHE A 107 6.77 0.21 19.14
CA PHE A 107 7.99 -0.55 18.88
C PHE A 107 7.82 -1.98 19.34
N ILE A 108 8.35 -2.92 18.55
CA ILE A 108 8.44 -4.34 18.92
C ILE A 108 9.81 -4.57 19.53
N GLU A 109 9.85 -5.02 20.77
CA GLU A 109 11.09 -5.30 21.48
C GLU A 109 11.45 -6.80 21.51
N ASP A 110 10.45 -7.67 21.47
CA ASP A 110 10.62 -9.12 21.46
C ASP A 110 11.38 -9.60 20.23
N GLY A 111 12.51 -10.31 20.43
CA GLY A 111 13.44 -10.73 19.39
C GLY A 111 12.84 -11.76 18.43
N ASP A 112 12.03 -12.69 18.92
CA ASP A 112 11.39 -13.71 18.09
C ASP A 112 10.28 -13.10 17.25
N LYS A 113 9.49 -12.18 17.81
CA LYS A 113 8.48 -11.41 17.05
C LYS A 113 9.15 -10.55 15.96
N LYS A 114 10.31 -9.93 16.25
CA LYS A 114 11.09 -9.21 15.23
C LYS A 114 11.51 -10.15 14.09
N ALA A 115 12.02 -11.33 14.42
CA ALA A 115 12.42 -12.31 13.43
C ALA A 115 11.25 -12.76 12.54
N ASP A 116 10.08 -13.03 13.13
CA ASP A 116 8.87 -13.42 12.39
C ASP A 116 8.43 -12.32 11.40
N ILE A 117 8.43 -11.07 11.85
CA ILE A 117 8.04 -9.92 11.00
C ILE A 117 9.02 -9.74 9.85
N LEU A 118 10.33 -9.84 10.09
CA LEU A 118 11.34 -9.73 9.06
C LEU A 118 11.30 -10.92 8.08
N ASN A 119 11.01 -12.13 8.54
CA ASN A 119 10.74 -13.25 7.63
C ASN A 119 9.52 -13.00 6.75
N ALA A 120 8.44 -12.43 7.29
CA ALA A 120 7.27 -12.06 6.50
C ALA A 120 7.60 -10.97 5.46
N LEU A 121 8.46 -10.01 5.82
CA LEU A 121 8.95 -8.99 4.90
C LEU A 121 9.81 -9.63 3.78
N MET A 122 10.73 -10.52 4.14
CA MET A 122 11.55 -11.24 3.17
C MET A 122 10.68 -12.06 2.21
N LYS A 123 9.69 -12.79 2.70
CA LYS A 123 8.73 -13.54 1.88
C LYS A 123 7.99 -12.65 0.87
N LYS A 124 7.71 -11.40 1.22
CA LYS A 124 7.08 -10.44 0.33
C LYS A 124 8.00 -9.99 -0.83
N PHE A 125 9.30 -9.87 -0.59
CA PHE A 125 10.24 -9.24 -1.54
C PHE A 125 11.25 -10.21 -2.16
N GLN A 126 11.45 -11.38 -1.58
CA GLN A 126 12.48 -12.32 -2.00
C GLN A 126 11.99 -13.77 -1.92
N ASN A 127 12.50 -14.64 -2.78
CA ASN A 127 12.19 -16.05 -2.74
C ASN A 127 12.65 -16.68 -1.42
N GLU A 128 11.79 -17.47 -0.78
CA GLU A 128 12.05 -18.10 0.52
C GLU A 128 13.28 -19.00 0.54
N ASP A 129 13.56 -19.68 -0.55
CA ASP A 129 14.68 -20.64 -0.65
C ASP A 129 16.05 -19.96 -0.85
N SER A 130 16.09 -18.61 -0.94
CA SER A 130 17.30 -17.86 -1.26
C SER A 130 18.02 -17.28 -0.04
N PHE A 131 17.54 -17.53 1.20
CA PHE A 131 18.17 -17.08 2.44
C PHE A 131 17.88 -18.00 3.61
N GLU A 132 18.77 -17.99 4.59
CA GLU A 132 18.54 -18.71 5.83
C GLU A 132 17.49 -17.99 6.67
N LYS A 133 16.47 -18.73 7.14
CA LYS A 133 15.39 -18.18 7.95
C LYS A 133 15.92 -17.41 9.16
N ILE A 134 15.46 -16.16 9.30
CA ILE A 134 15.82 -15.29 10.42
C ILE A 134 15.26 -15.88 11.72
N ALA A 135 16.12 -16.02 12.73
CA ALA A 135 15.73 -16.47 14.06
C ALA A 135 16.60 -15.75 15.11
N TYR A 136 15.98 -15.34 16.22
CA TYR A 136 16.67 -14.53 17.22
C TYR A 136 17.79 -15.31 17.94
N ASN A 137 17.64 -16.61 18.10
CA ASN A 137 18.64 -17.49 18.72
C ASN A 137 19.86 -17.83 17.82
N LYS A 138 19.86 -17.38 16.56
CA LYS A 138 21.01 -17.56 15.66
C LYS A 138 21.98 -16.40 15.79
N ALA A 139 23.22 -16.67 16.15
CA ALA A 139 24.26 -15.66 16.42
C ALA A 139 24.46 -14.66 15.28
N MET A 140 24.27 -15.10 14.03
CA MET A 140 24.38 -14.24 12.85
C MET A 140 23.30 -13.15 12.82
N TYR A 141 22.11 -13.39 13.40
CA TYR A 141 20.99 -12.46 13.37
C TYR A 141 20.80 -11.66 14.65
N THR A 142 21.20 -12.19 15.83
CA THR A 142 20.93 -11.58 17.14
C THR A 142 21.33 -10.09 17.18
N LYS A 143 22.62 -9.80 16.86
CA LYS A 143 23.12 -8.41 16.86
C LYS A 143 22.37 -7.48 15.90
N MET A 144 21.96 -8.01 14.74
CA MET A 144 21.22 -7.21 13.74
C MET A 144 19.80 -6.92 14.21
N LEU A 145 19.12 -7.93 14.78
CA LEU A 145 17.78 -7.78 15.36
C LEU A 145 17.78 -6.80 16.53
N ASP A 146 18.81 -6.84 17.38
CA ASP A 146 18.96 -5.91 18.50
C ASP A 146 19.14 -4.46 18.04
N LYS A 147 19.80 -4.24 16.90
CA LYS A 147 20.03 -2.90 16.31
C LYS A 147 18.90 -2.42 15.43
N THR A 148 17.98 -3.30 15.04
CA THR A 148 16.87 -2.97 14.14
C THR A 148 15.62 -2.57 14.94
N ALA A 149 15.05 -1.40 14.62
CA ALA A 149 13.72 -1.06 15.06
C ALA A 149 12.69 -1.76 14.16
N ILE A 150 11.78 -2.49 14.79
CA ILE A 150 10.54 -2.95 14.15
C ILE A 150 9.40 -2.12 14.72
N ILE A 151 8.63 -1.51 13.83
CA ILE A 151 7.55 -0.58 14.16
C ILE A 151 6.25 -1.21 13.68
N GLU A 152 5.29 -1.33 14.57
CA GLU A 152 3.93 -1.80 14.31
C GLU A 152 2.99 -0.61 14.17
N LEU A 153 2.19 -0.57 13.10
CA LEU A 153 0.99 0.26 13.04
C LEU A 153 -0.21 -0.60 13.41
N LYS A 154 -0.73 -0.41 14.62
CA LYS A 154 -2.01 -0.98 15.04
C LYS A 154 -3.13 -0.18 14.40
N ILE A 155 -3.86 -0.81 13.47
CA ILE A 155 -4.90 -0.18 12.67
C ILE A 155 -6.14 0.07 13.54
N GLU A 156 -6.59 1.32 13.59
CA GLU A 156 -7.84 1.76 14.25
C GLU A 156 -8.93 2.02 13.22
N THR A 157 -8.58 2.65 12.10
CA THR A 157 -9.50 2.90 10.98
C THR A 157 -8.84 2.55 9.65
N GLN A 158 -9.66 2.17 8.68
CA GLN A 158 -9.20 1.87 7.33
C GLN A 158 -10.22 2.32 6.29
N SER A 159 -9.72 2.74 5.13
CA SER A 159 -10.55 3.02 3.97
C SER A 159 -9.87 2.59 2.69
N CYS A 160 -10.65 2.12 1.73
CA CYS A 160 -10.15 1.71 0.42
C CYS A 160 -10.92 2.44 -0.67
N LYS A 161 -10.19 2.92 -1.65
CA LYS A 161 -10.72 3.52 -2.86
C LYS A 161 -10.19 2.79 -4.08
N ILE A 162 -11.08 2.32 -4.94
CA ILE A 162 -10.74 1.81 -6.25
C ILE A 162 -11.48 2.65 -7.29
N LYS A 163 -10.75 3.32 -8.18
CA LYS A 163 -11.28 4.14 -9.25
C LYS A 163 -10.84 3.56 -10.57
N VAL A 164 -11.74 2.85 -11.23
CA VAL A 164 -11.50 2.15 -12.51
C VAL A 164 -12.69 2.29 -13.48
N GLY A 165 -13.43 3.40 -13.37
CA GLY A 165 -14.53 3.72 -14.30
C GLY A 165 -15.90 3.16 -13.89
N GLN A 166 -16.13 2.84 -12.60
CA GLN A 166 -17.43 2.34 -12.11
C GLN A 166 -18.58 3.34 -12.33
N ASN A 167 -18.26 4.62 -12.45
CA ASN A 167 -19.22 5.70 -12.70
C ASN A 167 -19.52 5.94 -14.19
N LEU A 168 -18.93 5.15 -15.09
CA LEU A 168 -19.17 5.24 -16.52
C LEU A 168 -20.40 4.42 -16.90
N ASN A 169 -21.15 4.89 -17.92
CA ASN A 169 -22.15 4.07 -18.56
C ASN A 169 -21.49 2.95 -19.37
N GLU A 170 -22.26 1.91 -19.73
CA GLU A 170 -21.74 0.71 -20.43
C GLU A 170 -21.08 1.04 -21.77
N GLU A 171 -21.61 1.95 -22.55
CA GLU A 171 -21.03 2.37 -23.83
C GLU A 171 -19.61 2.94 -23.66
N ARG A 172 -19.43 3.90 -22.76
CA ARG A 172 -18.12 4.49 -22.47
C ARG A 172 -17.15 3.49 -21.84
N LYS A 173 -17.66 2.61 -21.01
CA LYS A 173 -16.86 1.55 -20.39
C LYS A 173 -16.31 0.59 -21.42
N ASN A 174 -17.17 0.12 -22.34
CA ASN A 174 -16.77 -0.77 -23.43
C ASN A 174 -15.75 -0.12 -24.36
N LYS A 175 -15.94 1.16 -24.67
CA LYS A 175 -14.98 1.97 -25.44
C LYS A 175 -13.63 2.08 -24.76
N PHE A 176 -13.59 2.31 -23.45
CA PHE A 176 -12.33 2.36 -22.70
C PHE A 176 -11.64 0.99 -22.68
N LEU A 177 -12.39 -0.08 -22.48
CA LEU A 177 -11.86 -1.44 -22.55
C LEU A 177 -11.24 -1.76 -23.91
N GLU A 178 -11.91 -1.40 -25.00
CA GLU A 178 -11.38 -1.58 -26.35
C GLU A 178 -10.08 -0.78 -26.58
N LYS A 179 -10.06 0.50 -26.20
CA LYS A 179 -8.87 1.36 -26.34
C LYS A 179 -7.71 0.91 -25.48
N LEU A 180 -7.98 0.40 -24.27
CA LEU A 180 -6.96 -0.23 -23.42
C LEU A 180 -6.41 -1.51 -24.03
N LYS A 181 -7.27 -2.39 -24.58
CA LYS A 181 -6.86 -3.61 -25.31
C LYS A 181 -5.97 -3.26 -26.50
N ASN A 182 -6.33 -2.24 -27.27
CA ASN A 182 -5.54 -1.80 -28.44
C ASN A 182 -4.18 -1.22 -28.04
N ARG A 183 -4.10 -0.47 -26.92
CA ARG A 183 -2.84 0.07 -26.38
C ARG A 183 -1.94 -1.01 -25.79
N ASN A 184 -2.52 -2.04 -25.20
CA ASN A 184 -1.93 -3.32 -24.77
C ASN A 184 -0.65 -3.22 -23.93
N SER A 185 -0.51 -2.23 -23.06
CA SER A 185 0.58 -2.18 -22.10
C SER A 185 0.32 -3.14 -20.93
N LYS A 186 1.37 -3.48 -20.15
CA LYS A 186 1.24 -4.32 -18.95
C LYS A 186 0.21 -3.74 -17.98
N ILE A 187 0.26 -2.42 -17.73
CA ILE A 187 -0.67 -1.74 -16.82
C ILE A 187 -2.10 -1.70 -17.38
N ASP A 188 -2.27 -1.66 -18.73
CA ASP A 188 -3.59 -1.74 -19.35
C ASP A 188 -4.25 -3.09 -19.13
N ASN A 189 -3.49 -4.16 -19.29
CA ASN A 189 -3.99 -5.51 -19.05
C ASN A 189 -4.38 -5.74 -17.59
N GLU A 190 -3.63 -5.18 -16.64
CA GLU A 190 -4.01 -5.18 -15.22
C GLU A 190 -5.28 -4.35 -14.98
N THR A 191 -5.38 -3.18 -15.61
CA THR A 191 -6.54 -2.28 -15.49
C THR A 191 -7.82 -2.93 -16.02
N ILE A 192 -7.75 -3.59 -17.17
CA ILE A 192 -8.89 -4.33 -17.77
C ILE A 192 -9.43 -5.36 -16.79
N LYS A 193 -8.55 -6.18 -16.19
CA LYS A 193 -8.96 -7.19 -15.20
C LYS A 193 -9.72 -6.58 -14.03
N VAL A 194 -9.22 -5.46 -13.51
CA VAL A 194 -9.86 -4.79 -12.36
C VAL A 194 -11.16 -4.11 -12.78
N MET A 195 -11.25 -3.51 -13.97
CA MET A 195 -12.50 -2.97 -14.50
C MET A 195 -13.59 -4.05 -14.67
N GLU A 196 -13.19 -5.30 -14.96
CA GLU A 196 -14.12 -6.43 -15.07
C GLU A 196 -14.64 -6.91 -13.71
N ILE A 197 -13.79 -6.90 -12.68
CA ILE A 197 -14.19 -7.27 -11.31
C ILE A 197 -15.20 -6.26 -10.74
N TYR A 198 -14.99 -4.97 -10.96
CA TYR A 198 -15.84 -3.89 -10.45
C TYR A 198 -16.88 -3.42 -11.48
N LYS A 199 -17.40 -4.34 -12.29
CA LYS A 199 -18.63 -4.12 -13.06
C LYS A 199 -19.81 -3.99 -12.08
N LYS A 200 -20.51 -2.86 -12.13
CA LYS A 200 -21.86 -2.75 -11.57
C LYS A 200 -22.84 -3.30 -12.58
#